data_6ad37c55d1cb67b9ac643b4387f393ed
#
_entry.id   6ad37c55d1cb67b9ac643b4387f393ed
#
_cell.length_a   1.000
_cell.length_b   1.000
_cell.length_c   1.000
_cell.angle_alpha   90.00
_cell.angle_beta   90.00
_cell.angle_gamma   90.00
#
_symmetry.space_group_name_H-M   'P 1'
#
loop_
_entity.id
_entity.type
_entity.pdbx_description
1 polymer ?
#
loop_
_entity_poly.entity_id
_entity_poly.type
_entity_poly.pdbx_seq_one_letter_code
_entity_poly.pdbx_strand_id
1 'polypeptide(L)'
;MIEVKDLRAGYRGEDVLRGVTLAFRPGEVLALLGPNGCGKSTLLKAALGLIAPSGGEVCYDGVPLGQLSRRKIAQSAAFLTQSRNTPVISALRMVLHGRFPYLSYPRRYGRADYAIARGALERVGAAQHADRNVGELSGGQRQSVYLAMALAQQTQTILMDEPTTYLDIAHQLALMETAHALAREGRAVVLVLHDIPLALRTADRIAVMQDGRVAACGTPEEIESIRVIDEVFHVALHAADTPHGRQYYCTPLQEDT
;
A
#
# COMPACT_ATOMS: atom_id res chain seq x y z
N MET A 1 14.85 -1.28 2.79
CA MET A 1 13.91 -1.85 3.80
C MET A 1 13.44 -0.74 4.73
N ILE A 2 12.15 -0.71 5.09
CA ILE A 2 11.64 0.19 6.14
C ILE A 2 11.32 -0.66 7.38
N GLU A 3 11.87 -0.26 8.52
CA GLU A 3 11.63 -0.89 9.82
C GLU A 3 10.90 0.07 10.73
N VAL A 4 9.87 -0.45 11.39
CA VAL A 4 9.06 0.25 12.39
C VAL A 4 9.26 -0.48 13.71
N LYS A 5 9.69 0.22 14.77
CA LYS A 5 10.04 -0.36 16.09
C LYS A 5 9.30 0.37 17.19
N ASP A 6 8.44 -0.34 17.92
CA ASP A 6 7.59 0.17 19.02
C ASP A 6 6.91 1.52 18.70
N LEU A 7 6.46 1.68 17.45
CA LEU A 7 5.98 2.95 16.94
C LEU A 7 4.68 3.36 17.63
N ARG A 8 4.68 4.57 18.17
CA ARG A 8 3.50 5.27 18.68
C ARG A 8 3.30 6.54 17.86
N ALA A 9 2.11 6.77 17.41
CA ALA A 9 1.76 7.95 16.62
C ALA A 9 0.24 8.13 16.59
N GLY A 10 -0.19 9.37 16.42
CA GLY A 10 -1.62 9.66 16.35
C GLY A 10 -1.89 11.12 16.00
N TYR A 11 -3.03 11.61 16.41
CA TYR A 11 -3.50 12.95 16.08
C TYR A 11 -3.91 13.70 17.34
N ARG A 12 -3.61 14.99 17.41
CA ARG A 12 -4.04 15.90 18.49
C ARG A 12 -3.67 15.42 19.90
N GLY A 13 -2.54 14.72 20.02
CA GLY A 13 -2.05 14.21 21.31
C GLY A 13 -2.60 12.85 21.73
N GLU A 14 -3.44 12.23 20.92
CA GLU A 14 -3.96 10.88 21.16
C GLU A 14 -3.27 9.87 20.24
N ASP A 15 -2.67 8.83 20.82
CA ASP A 15 -2.01 7.77 20.08
C ASP A 15 -3.02 6.80 19.47
N VAL A 16 -3.02 6.74 18.14
CA VAL A 16 -3.73 5.71 17.35
C VAL A 16 -2.89 4.44 17.26
N LEU A 17 -1.58 4.58 17.08
CA LEU A 17 -0.61 3.47 17.12
C LEU A 17 -0.05 3.35 18.53
N ARG A 18 -0.02 2.12 19.04
CA ARG A 18 0.31 1.83 20.44
C ARG A 18 1.44 0.82 20.58
N GLY A 19 2.58 1.09 19.91
CA GLY A 19 3.74 0.20 19.95
C GLY A 19 3.76 -0.80 18.80
N VAL A 20 3.62 -0.32 17.56
CA VAL A 20 3.68 -1.16 16.36
C VAL A 20 5.14 -1.49 16.03
N THR A 21 5.43 -2.79 15.88
CA THR A 21 6.71 -3.28 15.33
C THR A 21 6.44 -4.08 14.08
N LEU A 22 7.00 -3.64 12.94
CA LEU A 22 6.77 -4.25 11.63
C LEU A 22 7.90 -3.87 10.67
N ALA A 23 8.22 -4.74 9.70
CA ALA A 23 9.19 -4.46 8.64
C ALA A 23 8.53 -4.58 7.27
N PHE A 24 8.79 -3.60 6.39
CA PHE A 24 8.45 -3.62 4.97
C PHE A 24 9.67 -4.09 4.20
N ARG A 25 9.66 -5.35 3.77
CA ARG A 25 10.83 -6.04 3.22
C ARG A 25 10.84 -5.95 1.70
N PRO A 26 12.01 -5.69 1.09
CA PRO A 26 12.17 -5.82 -0.35
C PRO A 26 11.84 -7.25 -0.81
N GLY A 27 11.21 -7.35 -1.97
CA GLY A 27 10.90 -8.64 -2.59
C GLY A 27 9.62 -9.30 -2.08
N GLU A 28 8.82 -8.61 -1.22
CA GLU A 28 7.55 -9.16 -0.73
C GLU A 28 6.38 -8.19 -0.86
N VAL A 29 5.20 -8.77 -0.98
CA VAL A 29 3.91 -8.10 -0.85
C VAL A 29 3.39 -8.32 0.57
N LEU A 30 3.32 -7.25 1.36
CA LEU A 30 2.73 -7.26 2.70
C LEU A 30 1.31 -6.69 2.66
N ALA A 31 0.33 -7.48 3.05
CA ALA A 31 -1.04 -6.99 3.27
C ALA A 31 -1.24 -6.56 4.73
N LEU A 32 -1.79 -5.37 4.92
CA LEU A 32 -2.26 -4.89 6.22
C LEU A 32 -3.77 -5.09 6.31
N LEU A 33 -4.21 -5.97 7.21
CA LEU A 33 -5.60 -6.22 7.54
C LEU A 33 -5.94 -5.65 8.92
N GLY A 34 -7.21 -5.43 9.17
CA GLY A 34 -7.71 -4.98 10.47
C GLY A 34 -9.01 -4.18 10.35
N PRO A 35 -9.79 -4.05 11.42
CA PRO A 35 -11.01 -3.27 11.45
C PRO A 35 -10.79 -1.80 11.07
N ASN A 36 -11.88 -1.10 10.73
CA ASN A 36 -11.82 0.34 10.49
C ASN A 36 -11.38 1.07 11.76
N GLY A 37 -10.49 2.05 11.60
CA GLY A 37 -9.97 2.83 12.74
C GLY A 37 -8.83 2.17 13.53
N CYS A 38 -8.42 0.93 13.25
CA CYS A 38 -7.34 0.25 13.99
C CYS A 38 -5.93 0.82 13.74
N GLY A 39 -5.76 1.80 12.83
CA GLY A 39 -4.49 2.51 12.64
C GLY A 39 -3.70 2.21 11.36
N LYS A 40 -4.22 1.41 10.41
CA LYS A 40 -3.51 1.04 9.16
C LYS A 40 -2.98 2.24 8.37
N SER A 41 -3.86 3.19 8.02
CA SER A 41 -3.47 4.41 7.30
C SER A 41 -2.54 5.31 8.14
N THR A 42 -2.70 5.31 9.46
CA THR A 42 -1.82 6.04 10.38
C THR A 42 -0.42 5.44 10.37
N LEU A 43 -0.30 4.11 10.34
CA LEU A 43 0.98 3.40 10.20
C LEU A 43 1.69 3.79 8.90
N LEU A 44 1.00 3.74 7.76
CA LEU A 44 1.60 4.13 6.48
C LEU A 44 2.06 5.60 6.49
N LYS A 45 1.24 6.50 7.02
CA LYS A 45 1.58 7.93 7.12
C LYS A 45 2.74 8.20 8.08
N ALA A 46 2.80 7.52 9.23
CA ALA A 46 3.90 7.65 10.18
C ALA A 46 5.20 7.07 9.60
N ALA A 47 5.14 5.93 8.90
CA ALA A 47 6.28 5.37 8.20
C ALA A 47 6.88 6.31 7.14
N LEU A 48 6.08 7.22 6.57
CA LEU A 48 6.51 8.25 5.61
C LEU A 48 6.88 9.59 6.26
N GLY A 49 6.80 9.71 7.58
CA GLY A 49 7.03 10.98 8.28
C GLY A 49 5.98 12.04 8.00
N LEU A 50 4.78 11.66 7.54
CA LEU A 50 3.63 12.55 7.37
C LEU A 50 2.91 12.80 8.69
N ILE A 51 3.10 11.90 9.66
CA ILE A 51 2.69 12.03 11.05
C ILE A 51 3.95 11.83 11.89
N ALA A 52 4.21 12.74 12.81
CA ALA A 52 5.36 12.63 13.72
C ALA A 52 5.10 11.52 14.74
N PRO A 53 6.06 10.61 14.97
CA PRO A 53 5.98 9.66 16.07
C PRO A 53 5.94 10.37 17.44
N SER A 54 5.10 9.88 18.34
CA SER A 54 5.11 10.22 19.76
C SER A 54 6.07 9.32 20.56
N GLY A 55 6.43 8.15 20.00
CA GLY A 55 7.38 7.20 20.57
C GLY A 55 7.79 6.14 19.57
N GLY A 56 8.83 5.39 19.89
CA GLY A 56 9.41 4.40 18.99
C GLY A 56 10.20 5.01 17.84
N GLU A 57 10.49 4.20 16.82
CA GLU A 57 11.40 4.60 15.75
C GLU A 57 10.94 4.02 14.40
N VAL A 58 11.20 4.80 13.33
CA VAL A 58 11.12 4.34 11.93
C VAL A 58 12.50 4.50 11.30
N CYS A 59 13.02 3.44 10.70
CA CYS A 59 14.31 3.44 10.00
C CYS A 59 14.16 3.07 8.53
N TYR A 60 14.93 3.71 7.67
CA TYR A 60 15.10 3.39 6.25
C TYR A 60 16.53 2.86 6.04
N ASP A 61 16.66 1.58 5.74
CA ASP A 61 17.96 0.90 5.60
C ASP A 61 18.90 1.19 6.80
N GLY A 62 18.35 1.12 8.01
CA GLY A 62 19.06 1.39 9.27
C GLY A 62 19.23 2.87 9.63
N VAL A 63 18.84 3.81 8.74
CA VAL A 63 18.94 5.25 9.04
C VAL A 63 17.61 5.74 9.62
N PRO A 64 17.59 6.34 10.82
CA PRO A 64 16.41 6.90 11.43
C PRO A 64 15.71 7.94 10.53
N LEU A 65 14.37 7.85 10.43
CA LEU A 65 13.53 8.72 9.60
C LEU A 65 13.80 10.23 9.88
N GLY A 66 14.03 10.59 11.15
CA GLY A 66 14.30 11.97 11.55
C GLY A 66 15.62 12.54 11.02
N GLN A 67 16.55 11.69 10.54
CA GLN A 67 17.80 12.09 9.89
C GLN A 67 17.68 12.23 8.38
N LEU A 68 16.57 11.82 7.81
CA LEU A 68 16.34 11.88 6.37
C LEU A 68 15.62 13.18 5.97
N SER A 69 16.08 13.79 4.87
CA SER A 69 15.32 14.88 4.26
C SER A 69 14.00 14.38 3.67
N ARG A 70 12.97 15.23 3.64
CA ARG A 70 11.68 14.91 2.98
C ARG A 70 11.87 14.46 1.54
N ARG A 71 12.84 15.05 0.82
CA ARG A 71 13.20 14.64 -0.55
C ARG A 71 13.72 13.21 -0.58
N LYS A 72 14.59 12.81 0.35
CA LYS A 72 15.14 11.46 0.41
C LYS A 72 14.06 10.44 0.73
N ILE A 73 13.16 10.74 1.68
CA ILE A 73 12.01 9.90 1.99
C ILE A 73 11.14 9.69 0.74
N ALA A 74 10.81 10.79 0.03
CA ALA A 74 10.01 10.72 -1.20
C ALA A 74 10.75 10.01 -2.37
N GLN A 75 12.06 9.92 -2.36
CA GLN A 75 12.85 9.12 -3.32
C GLN A 75 12.95 7.64 -2.90
N SER A 76 12.61 7.30 -1.66
CA SER A 76 12.71 5.94 -1.11
C SER A 76 11.36 5.22 -1.05
N ALA A 77 10.26 5.95 -0.82
CA ALA A 77 8.93 5.38 -0.70
C ALA A 77 7.88 6.21 -1.45
N ALA A 78 7.05 5.54 -2.24
CA ALA A 78 5.87 6.10 -2.90
C ALA A 78 4.62 5.79 -2.07
N PHE A 79 3.64 6.69 -2.09
CA PHE A 79 2.40 6.54 -1.36
C PHE A 79 1.18 6.79 -2.23
N LEU A 80 0.33 5.79 -2.32
CA LEU A 80 -0.96 5.83 -2.97
C LEU A 80 -2.05 5.95 -1.90
N THR A 81 -2.64 7.14 -1.75
CA THR A 81 -3.67 7.40 -0.72
C THR A 81 -5.06 6.95 -1.15
N GLN A 82 -5.92 6.61 -0.20
CA GLN A 82 -7.31 6.23 -0.42
C GLN A 82 -8.13 7.37 -1.07
N SER A 83 -8.16 8.54 -0.45
CA SER A 83 -8.92 9.68 -0.94
C SER A 83 -8.05 10.59 -1.81
N ARG A 84 -8.59 11.01 -2.96
CA ARG A 84 -7.87 11.84 -3.91
C ARG A 84 -8.79 12.88 -4.50
N ASN A 85 -8.38 14.13 -4.41
CA ASN A 85 -8.95 15.16 -5.24
C ASN A 85 -8.55 14.87 -6.69
N THR A 86 -9.50 14.89 -7.60
CA THR A 86 -9.26 14.68 -9.03
C THR A 86 -8.99 16.03 -9.68
N PRO A 87 -7.72 16.38 -9.96
CA PRO A 87 -7.41 17.66 -10.59
C PRO A 87 -7.77 17.65 -12.07
N VAL A 88 -8.02 18.83 -12.62
CA VAL A 88 -8.32 19.03 -14.06
C VAL A 88 -7.00 19.07 -14.83
N ILE A 89 -6.33 17.93 -14.96
CA ILE A 89 -5.07 17.77 -15.70
C ILE A 89 -5.09 16.46 -16.48
N SER A 90 -4.23 16.33 -17.50
CA SER A 90 -4.10 15.08 -18.24
C SER A 90 -3.45 13.97 -17.41
N ALA A 91 -3.74 12.71 -17.76
CA ALA A 91 -3.13 11.54 -17.09
C ALA A 91 -1.60 11.61 -17.13
N LEU A 92 -0.99 11.97 -18.25
CA LEU A 92 0.46 12.12 -18.35
C LEU A 92 1.00 13.17 -17.37
N ARG A 93 0.32 14.32 -17.24
CA ARG A 93 0.71 15.36 -16.27
C ARG A 93 0.56 14.86 -14.84
N MET A 94 -0.48 14.08 -14.54
CA MET A 94 -0.64 13.45 -13.23
C MET A 94 0.52 12.51 -12.91
N VAL A 95 0.90 11.67 -13.85
CA VAL A 95 2.01 10.72 -13.66
C VAL A 95 3.35 11.44 -13.49
N LEU A 96 3.57 12.56 -14.20
CA LEU A 96 4.77 13.39 -14.03
C LEU A 96 4.93 13.91 -12.59
N HIS A 97 3.88 14.05 -11.78
CA HIS A 97 4.01 14.42 -10.37
C HIS A 97 4.85 13.40 -9.57
N GLY A 98 4.87 12.13 -9.97
CA GLY A 98 5.79 11.14 -9.40
C GLY A 98 7.28 11.50 -9.56
N ARG A 99 7.63 12.34 -10.54
CA ARG A 99 9.01 12.79 -10.77
C ARG A 99 9.42 14.01 -9.93
N PHE A 100 8.45 14.65 -9.23
CA PHE A 100 8.70 15.86 -8.45
C PHE A 100 9.87 15.76 -7.46
N PRO A 101 10.10 14.64 -6.73
CA PRO A 101 11.23 14.51 -5.81
C PRO A 101 12.61 14.57 -6.47
N TYR A 102 12.69 14.43 -7.80
CA TYR A 102 13.94 14.43 -8.57
C TYR A 102 14.27 15.78 -9.18
N LEU A 103 13.30 16.70 -9.22
CA LEU A 103 13.49 18.00 -9.84
C LEU A 103 14.38 18.92 -8.98
N SER A 104 15.34 19.59 -9.63
CA SER A 104 16.08 20.73 -9.08
C SER A 104 15.47 22.05 -9.55
N TYR A 105 15.88 23.13 -8.88
CA TYR A 105 15.42 24.48 -9.28
C TYR A 105 16.11 24.96 -10.58
N PRO A 106 15.39 25.57 -11.55
CA PRO A 106 13.93 25.70 -11.63
C PRO A 106 13.27 24.35 -11.95
N ARG A 107 12.18 24.02 -11.24
CA ARG A 107 11.49 22.72 -11.34
C ARG A 107 10.85 22.53 -12.71
N ARG A 108 11.57 21.93 -13.64
CA ARG A 108 11.10 21.62 -15.00
C ARG A 108 11.32 20.13 -15.29
N TYR A 109 10.31 19.50 -15.86
CA TYR A 109 10.42 18.11 -16.31
C TYR A 109 11.26 18.04 -17.59
N GLY A 110 12.26 17.17 -17.60
CA GLY A 110 13.11 16.91 -18.76
C GLY A 110 12.58 15.74 -19.61
N ARG A 111 13.23 15.48 -20.74
CA ARG A 111 12.88 14.35 -21.63
C ARG A 111 12.86 13.01 -20.92
N ALA A 112 13.77 12.76 -19.99
CA ALA A 112 13.85 11.55 -19.19
C ALA A 112 12.62 11.38 -18.31
N ASP A 113 12.11 12.45 -17.67
CA ASP A 113 10.91 12.38 -16.83
C ASP A 113 9.68 12.03 -17.65
N TYR A 114 9.55 12.60 -18.86
CA TYR A 114 8.46 12.22 -19.78
C TYR A 114 8.56 10.78 -20.24
N ALA A 115 9.75 10.27 -20.53
CA ALA A 115 9.95 8.86 -20.90
C ALA A 115 9.56 7.92 -19.76
N ILE A 116 9.99 8.23 -18.52
CA ILE A 116 9.61 7.47 -17.31
C ILE A 116 8.09 7.50 -17.09
N ALA A 117 7.47 8.67 -17.23
CA ALA A 117 6.02 8.80 -17.02
C ALA A 117 5.22 8.01 -18.08
N ARG A 118 5.63 8.03 -19.34
CA ARG A 118 4.99 7.24 -20.41
C ARG A 118 5.19 5.73 -20.18
N GLY A 119 6.41 5.28 -19.87
CA GLY A 119 6.66 3.87 -19.55
C GLY A 119 5.88 3.39 -18.31
N ALA A 120 5.66 4.27 -17.32
CA ALA A 120 4.82 3.95 -16.17
C ALA A 120 3.34 3.77 -16.57
N LEU A 121 2.82 4.62 -17.48
CA LEU A 121 1.47 4.46 -18.04
C LEU A 121 1.33 3.17 -18.87
N GLU A 122 2.32 2.85 -19.68
CA GLU A 122 2.37 1.59 -20.47
C GLU A 122 2.32 0.38 -19.56
N ARG A 123 3.10 0.39 -18.49
CA ARG A 123 3.20 -0.70 -17.52
C ARG A 123 1.86 -1.06 -16.84
N VAL A 124 1.00 -0.08 -16.64
CA VAL A 124 -0.33 -0.28 -16.03
C VAL A 124 -1.46 -0.32 -17.06
N GLY A 125 -1.15 -0.44 -18.34
CA GLY A 125 -2.15 -0.50 -19.42
C GLY A 125 -2.97 0.78 -19.60
N ALA A 126 -2.41 1.96 -19.24
CA ALA A 126 -3.11 3.25 -19.29
C ALA A 126 -2.53 4.22 -20.34
N ALA A 127 -1.61 3.77 -21.23
CA ALA A 127 -0.94 4.62 -22.21
C ALA A 127 -1.91 5.38 -23.14
N GLN A 128 -2.99 4.73 -23.56
CA GLN A 128 -4.04 5.31 -24.41
C GLN A 128 -4.80 6.46 -23.78
N HIS A 129 -4.67 6.64 -22.46
CA HIS A 129 -5.32 7.70 -21.70
C HIS A 129 -4.40 8.88 -21.39
N ALA A 130 -3.14 8.87 -21.88
CA ALA A 130 -2.11 9.85 -21.51
C ALA A 130 -2.57 11.31 -21.63
N ASP A 131 -3.28 11.64 -22.70
CA ASP A 131 -3.73 13.01 -22.99
C ASP A 131 -5.14 13.32 -22.46
N ARG A 132 -5.88 12.32 -21.94
CA ARG A 132 -7.22 12.52 -21.37
C ARG A 132 -7.15 13.13 -19.98
N ASN A 133 -8.16 13.93 -19.64
CA ASN A 133 -8.31 14.48 -18.29
C ASN A 133 -8.60 13.34 -17.29
N VAL A 134 -7.89 13.33 -16.15
CA VAL A 134 -8.06 12.32 -15.09
C VAL A 134 -9.51 12.28 -14.58
N GLY A 135 -10.21 13.42 -14.57
CA GLY A 135 -11.61 13.50 -14.17
C GLY A 135 -12.59 12.77 -15.08
N GLU A 136 -12.23 12.57 -16.36
CA GLU A 136 -13.05 11.90 -17.38
C GLU A 136 -12.86 10.37 -17.41
N LEU A 137 -11.90 9.88 -16.64
CA LEU A 137 -11.58 8.45 -16.59
C LEU A 137 -12.53 7.71 -15.65
N SER A 138 -12.83 6.44 -15.99
CA SER A 138 -13.53 5.55 -15.07
C SER A 138 -12.73 5.34 -13.77
N GLY A 139 -13.35 4.81 -12.72
CA GLY A 139 -12.68 4.52 -11.44
C GLY A 139 -11.42 3.68 -11.61
N GLY A 140 -11.50 2.58 -12.34
CA GLY A 140 -10.37 1.67 -12.60
C GLY A 140 -9.28 2.33 -13.46
N GLN A 141 -9.65 3.03 -14.55
CA GLN A 141 -8.68 3.76 -15.38
C GLN A 141 -7.94 4.84 -14.58
N ARG A 142 -8.66 5.58 -13.74
CA ARG A 142 -8.09 6.59 -12.85
C ARG A 142 -7.14 5.98 -11.83
N GLN A 143 -7.51 4.83 -11.25
CA GLN A 143 -6.65 4.08 -10.34
C GLN A 143 -5.34 3.67 -11.01
N SER A 144 -5.41 3.16 -12.26
CA SER A 144 -4.22 2.84 -13.06
C SER A 144 -3.31 4.05 -13.26
N VAL A 145 -3.87 5.24 -13.52
CA VAL A 145 -3.08 6.48 -13.65
C VAL A 145 -2.39 6.86 -12.32
N TYR A 146 -3.07 6.72 -11.19
CA TYR A 146 -2.45 6.97 -9.88
C TYR A 146 -1.37 5.93 -9.55
N LEU A 147 -1.58 4.67 -9.90
CA LEU A 147 -0.54 3.63 -9.78
C LEU A 147 0.66 3.97 -10.67
N ALA A 148 0.44 4.39 -11.92
CA ALA A 148 1.51 4.86 -12.81
C ALA A 148 2.30 6.02 -12.19
N MET A 149 1.62 6.97 -11.52
CA MET A 149 2.29 8.07 -10.80
C MET A 149 3.21 7.54 -9.69
N ALA A 150 2.76 6.58 -8.90
CA ALA A 150 3.59 5.93 -7.87
C ALA A 150 4.77 5.17 -8.50
N LEU A 151 4.57 4.48 -9.63
CA LEU A 151 5.64 3.78 -10.36
C LEU A 151 6.66 4.75 -10.96
N ALA A 152 6.20 5.89 -11.51
CA ALA A 152 7.08 6.93 -12.05
C ALA A 152 8.00 7.54 -10.99
N GLN A 153 7.67 7.44 -9.73
CA GLN A 153 8.52 7.87 -8.62
C GLN A 153 9.75 6.96 -8.44
N GLN A 154 9.77 5.75 -9.01
CA GLN A 154 10.90 4.81 -9.03
C GLN A 154 11.49 4.52 -7.64
N THR A 155 10.65 4.31 -6.65
CA THR A 155 11.04 4.05 -5.26
C THR A 155 11.25 2.56 -4.99
N GLN A 156 12.02 2.24 -3.93
CA GLN A 156 12.21 0.87 -3.45
C GLN A 156 11.01 0.34 -2.65
N THR A 157 10.18 1.24 -2.10
CA THR A 157 8.99 0.86 -1.35
C THR A 157 7.76 1.54 -1.95
N ILE A 158 6.66 0.81 -2.07
CA ILE A 158 5.38 1.34 -2.53
C ILE A 158 4.33 0.99 -1.48
N LEU A 159 3.72 2.03 -0.92
CA LEU A 159 2.66 1.92 0.07
C LEU A 159 1.33 2.30 -0.57
N MET A 160 0.32 1.46 -0.45
CA MET A 160 -1.00 1.69 -1.04
C MET A 160 -2.09 1.56 0.03
N ASP A 161 -2.83 2.64 0.23
CA ASP A 161 -3.91 2.70 1.20
C ASP A 161 -5.24 2.45 0.50
N GLU A 162 -5.82 1.26 0.70
CA GLU A 162 -7.06 0.77 0.10
C GLU A 162 -7.12 0.90 -1.44
N PRO A 163 -6.13 0.36 -2.16
CA PRO A 163 -6.02 0.58 -3.60
C PRO A 163 -7.09 -0.16 -4.41
N THR A 164 -7.80 -1.12 -3.83
CA THR A 164 -8.84 -1.94 -4.48
C THR A 164 -10.25 -1.37 -4.33
N THR A 165 -10.43 -0.34 -3.50
CA THR A 165 -11.74 0.28 -3.27
C THR A 165 -12.31 0.86 -4.56
N TYR A 166 -13.57 0.56 -4.87
CA TYR A 166 -14.30 0.96 -6.10
C TYR A 166 -13.76 0.33 -7.41
N LEU A 167 -12.91 -0.70 -7.34
CA LEU A 167 -12.48 -1.47 -8.50
C LEU A 167 -13.38 -2.69 -8.71
N ASP A 168 -13.66 -3.01 -9.97
CA ASP A 168 -14.19 -4.32 -10.32
C ASP A 168 -13.13 -5.41 -10.15
N ILE A 169 -13.56 -6.66 -10.19
CA ILE A 169 -12.71 -7.84 -9.95
C ILE A 169 -11.50 -7.88 -10.90
N ALA A 170 -11.72 -7.55 -12.19
CA ALA A 170 -10.64 -7.60 -13.18
C ALA A 170 -9.53 -6.59 -12.86
N HIS A 171 -9.90 -5.36 -12.48
CA HIS A 171 -8.95 -4.33 -12.07
C HIS A 171 -8.27 -4.65 -10.73
N GLN A 172 -8.97 -5.28 -9.78
CA GLN A 172 -8.36 -5.75 -8.52
C GLN A 172 -7.28 -6.79 -8.80
N LEU A 173 -7.56 -7.80 -9.63
CA LEU A 173 -6.60 -8.83 -10.00
C LEU A 173 -5.38 -8.25 -10.74
N ALA A 174 -5.58 -7.35 -11.70
CA ALA A 174 -4.49 -6.68 -12.41
C ALA A 174 -3.60 -5.84 -11.47
N LEU A 175 -4.19 -5.20 -10.45
CA LEU A 175 -3.44 -4.50 -9.41
C LEU A 175 -2.57 -5.47 -8.62
N MET A 176 -3.10 -6.62 -8.21
CA MET A 176 -2.35 -7.63 -7.45
C MET A 176 -1.21 -8.24 -8.29
N GLU A 177 -1.46 -8.52 -9.57
CA GLU A 177 -0.39 -8.95 -10.50
C GLU A 177 0.72 -7.91 -10.62
N THR A 178 0.36 -6.62 -10.68
CA THR A 178 1.33 -5.53 -10.68
C THR A 178 2.11 -5.48 -9.37
N ALA A 179 1.47 -5.65 -8.22
CA ALA A 179 2.11 -5.69 -6.91
C ALA A 179 3.15 -6.84 -6.84
N HIS A 180 2.79 -8.04 -7.29
CA HIS A 180 3.72 -9.17 -7.36
C HIS A 180 4.88 -8.94 -8.34
N ALA A 181 4.61 -8.33 -9.50
CA ALA A 181 5.66 -8.00 -10.45
C ALA A 181 6.69 -7.04 -9.83
N LEU A 182 6.22 -6.05 -9.06
CA LEU A 182 7.06 -5.10 -8.33
C LEU A 182 7.87 -5.78 -7.22
N ALA A 183 7.27 -6.71 -6.47
CA ALA A 183 7.97 -7.48 -5.46
C ALA A 183 9.08 -8.35 -6.10
N ARG A 184 8.79 -9.05 -7.20
CA ARG A 184 9.81 -9.81 -7.96
C ARG A 184 10.96 -8.95 -8.49
N GLU A 185 10.74 -7.65 -8.71
CA GLU A 185 11.80 -6.68 -9.02
C GLU A 185 12.61 -6.24 -7.78
N GLY A 186 12.35 -6.81 -6.61
CA GLY A 186 13.02 -6.50 -5.36
C GLY A 186 12.47 -5.28 -4.63
N ARG A 187 11.27 -4.80 -4.96
CA ARG A 187 10.61 -3.71 -4.23
C ARG A 187 9.81 -4.26 -3.05
N ALA A 188 9.68 -3.46 -2.01
CA ALA A 188 8.73 -3.70 -0.94
C ALA A 188 7.36 -3.14 -1.35
N VAL A 189 6.31 -3.95 -1.32
CA VAL A 189 4.94 -3.51 -1.62
C VAL A 189 4.07 -3.72 -0.39
N VAL A 190 3.44 -2.66 0.10
CA VAL A 190 2.54 -2.73 1.27
C VAL A 190 1.16 -2.27 0.85
N LEU A 191 0.17 -3.11 1.10
CA LEU A 191 -1.22 -2.90 0.70
C LEU A 191 -2.13 -2.91 1.93
N VAL A 192 -2.88 -1.85 2.16
CA VAL A 192 -4.03 -1.93 3.07
C VAL A 192 -5.20 -2.52 2.29
N LEU A 193 -5.72 -3.64 2.74
CA LEU A 193 -6.83 -4.34 2.08
C LEU A 193 -7.98 -4.55 3.07
N HIS A 194 -9.21 -4.60 2.54
CA HIS A 194 -10.42 -4.97 3.28
C HIS A 194 -10.91 -6.37 2.92
N ASP A 195 -10.59 -6.84 1.72
CA ASP A 195 -10.94 -8.18 1.26
C ASP A 195 -9.94 -9.18 1.84
N ILE A 196 -10.35 -9.88 2.91
CA ILE A 196 -9.53 -10.87 3.60
C ILE A 196 -9.17 -12.04 2.68
N PRO A 197 -10.12 -12.68 1.96
CA PRO A 197 -9.82 -13.70 0.97
C PRO A 197 -8.80 -13.27 -0.08
N LEU A 198 -8.94 -12.05 -0.63
CA LEU A 198 -7.99 -11.51 -1.60
C LEU A 198 -6.59 -11.36 -0.99
N ALA A 199 -6.50 -10.80 0.23
CA ALA A 199 -5.23 -10.63 0.93
C ALA A 199 -4.52 -11.95 1.19
N LEU A 200 -5.23 -12.95 1.76
CA LEU A 200 -4.69 -14.28 2.06
C LEU A 200 -4.23 -15.05 0.81
N ARG A 201 -4.92 -14.84 -0.32
CA ARG A 201 -4.57 -15.49 -1.59
C ARG A 201 -3.37 -14.85 -2.29
N THR A 202 -3.14 -13.56 -2.07
CA THR A 202 -2.22 -12.79 -2.92
C THR A 202 -1.03 -12.19 -2.19
N ALA A 203 -1.03 -12.05 -0.87
CA ALA A 203 0.11 -11.50 -0.15
C ALA A 203 1.13 -12.57 0.24
N ASP A 204 2.43 -12.23 0.24
CA ASP A 204 3.48 -13.08 0.78
C ASP A 204 3.46 -13.08 2.31
N ARG A 205 3.11 -11.93 2.90
CA ARG A 205 2.92 -11.76 4.34
C ARG A 205 1.68 -10.92 4.64
N ILE A 206 1.09 -11.21 5.79
CA ILE A 206 -0.08 -10.51 6.31
C ILE A 206 0.25 -10.00 7.70
N ALA A 207 -0.05 -8.74 7.96
CA ALA A 207 -0.07 -8.18 9.30
C ALA A 207 -1.52 -7.80 9.67
N VAL A 208 -2.03 -8.43 10.71
CA VAL A 208 -3.36 -8.16 11.26
C VAL A 208 -3.22 -7.13 12.35
N MET A 209 -3.89 -6.00 12.21
CA MET A 209 -3.89 -4.91 13.17
C MET A 209 -5.20 -4.82 13.95
N GLN A 210 -5.09 -4.61 15.25
CA GLN A 210 -6.21 -4.35 16.15
C GLN A 210 -5.79 -3.31 17.21
N ASP A 211 -6.65 -2.35 17.51
CA ASP A 211 -6.47 -1.35 18.58
C ASP A 211 -5.12 -0.64 18.60
N GLY A 212 -4.59 -0.33 17.40
CA GLY A 212 -3.32 0.36 17.23
C GLY A 212 -2.08 -0.52 17.40
N ARG A 213 -2.24 -1.84 17.40
CA ARG A 213 -1.15 -2.82 17.53
C ARG A 213 -1.18 -3.83 16.38
N VAL A 214 -0.07 -4.52 16.18
CA VAL A 214 -0.03 -5.72 15.34
C VAL A 214 -0.40 -6.91 16.23
N ALA A 215 -1.59 -7.48 15.99
CA ALA A 215 -2.06 -8.67 16.68
C ALA A 215 -1.31 -9.91 16.22
N ALA A 216 -1.04 -10.03 14.91
CA ALA A 216 -0.25 -11.09 14.33
C ALA A 216 0.40 -10.65 13.01
N CYS A 217 1.54 -11.28 12.66
CA CYS A 217 2.19 -11.07 11.36
C CYS A 217 2.89 -12.36 10.93
N GLY A 218 2.53 -12.89 9.76
CA GLY A 218 3.07 -14.14 9.23
C GLY A 218 2.65 -14.40 7.79
N THR A 219 2.94 -15.59 7.28
CA THR A 219 2.42 -16.05 5.99
C THR A 219 0.89 -16.26 6.06
N PRO A 220 0.20 -16.34 4.91
CA PRO A 220 -1.24 -16.65 4.89
C PRO A 220 -1.60 -17.91 5.72
N GLU A 221 -0.79 -18.95 5.61
CA GLU A 221 -0.99 -20.21 6.33
C GLU A 221 -0.79 -20.06 7.85
N GLU A 222 0.21 -19.30 8.28
CA GLU A 222 0.43 -18.98 9.68
C GLU A 222 -0.73 -18.19 10.26
N ILE A 223 -1.20 -17.17 9.55
CA ILE A 223 -2.34 -16.33 9.95
C ILE A 223 -3.64 -17.14 10.04
N GLU A 224 -3.87 -18.06 9.09
CA GLU A 224 -5.01 -18.99 9.13
C GLU A 224 -4.92 -19.88 10.36
N SER A 225 -3.74 -20.49 10.61
CA SER A 225 -3.56 -21.51 11.66
C SER A 225 -3.82 -20.98 13.08
N ILE A 226 -3.46 -19.73 13.34
CA ILE A 226 -3.65 -19.09 14.66
C ILE A 226 -5.03 -18.47 14.85
N ARG A 227 -5.91 -18.55 13.86
CA ARG A 227 -7.31 -18.07 13.93
C ARG A 227 -7.48 -16.58 14.28
N VAL A 228 -6.44 -15.78 14.12
CA VAL A 228 -6.47 -14.34 14.47
C VAL A 228 -7.51 -13.56 13.66
N ILE A 229 -7.81 -13.98 12.43
CA ILE A 229 -8.85 -13.38 11.60
C ILE A 229 -10.22 -13.55 12.25
N ASP A 230 -10.50 -14.74 12.77
CA ASP A 230 -11.77 -15.06 13.43
C ASP A 230 -12.00 -14.13 14.63
N GLU A 231 -10.96 -13.97 15.45
CA GLU A 231 -11.02 -13.13 16.65
C GLU A 231 -11.16 -11.64 16.33
N VAL A 232 -10.34 -11.15 15.39
CA VAL A 232 -10.26 -9.70 15.11
C VAL A 232 -11.45 -9.20 14.29
N PHE A 233 -12.00 -10.04 13.39
CA PHE A 233 -13.09 -9.65 12.50
C PHE A 233 -14.45 -10.24 12.89
N HIS A 234 -14.49 -11.11 13.91
CA HIS A 234 -15.71 -11.81 14.36
C HIS A 234 -16.38 -12.60 13.23
N VAL A 235 -15.58 -13.36 12.50
CA VAL A 235 -15.99 -14.25 11.40
C VAL A 235 -15.34 -15.61 11.56
N ALA A 236 -15.86 -16.63 10.91
CA ALA A 236 -15.15 -17.91 10.77
C ALA A 236 -14.41 -17.92 9.42
N LEU A 237 -13.09 -17.98 9.44
CA LEU A 237 -12.25 -18.14 8.26
C LEU A 237 -12.16 -19.62 7.89
N HIS A 238 -12.39 -19.91 6.63
CA HIS A 238 -12.27 -21.24 6.05
C HIS A 238 -11.32 -21.21 4.86
N ALA A 239 -10.67 -22.36 4.62
CA ALA A 239 -9.86 -22.57 3.43
C ALA A 239 -10.29 -23.86 2.70
N ALA A 240 -10.11 -23.85 1.39
CA ALA A 240 -10.33 -25.00 0.53
C ALA A 240 -9.24 -25.07 -0.53
N ASP A 241 -8.65 -26.27 -0.69
CA ASP A 241 -7.66 -26.51 -1.73
C ASP A 241 -8.37 -26.74 -3.07
N THR A 242 -7.95 -26.02 -4.10
CA THR A 242 -8.50 -26.09 -5.44
C THR A 242 -7.40 -26.31 -6.48
N PRO A 243 -7.73 -26.69 -7.73
CA PRO A 243 -6.75 -26.77 -8.81
C PRO A 243 -6.02 -25.45 -9.09
N HIS A 244 -6.58 -24.32 -8.62
CA HIS A 244 -6.01 -22.98 -8.74
C HIS A 244 -5.33 -22.47 -7.47
N GLY A 245 -4.97 -23.38 -6.55
CA GLY A 245 -4.36 -23.09 -5.25
C GLY A 245 -5.40 -22.99 -4.13
N ARG A 246 -4.89 -22.69 -2.93
CA ARG A 246 -5.68 -22.55 -1.71
C ARG A 246 -6.57 -21.31 -1.82
N GLN A 247 -7.87 -21.50 -1.58
CA GLN A 247 -8.87 -20.45 -1.59
C GLN A 247 -9.41 -20.22 -0.18
N TYR A 248 -9.74 -18.98 0.12
CA TYR A 248 -10.23 -18.57 1.44
C TYR A 248 -11.61 -17.95 1.32
N TYR A 249 -12.46 -18.17 2.32
CA TYR A 249 -13.77 -17.53 2.45
C TYR A 249 -14.15 -17.38 3.91
N CYS A 250 -15.01 -16.41 4.20
CA CYS A 250 -15.48 -16.17 5.57
C CYS A 250 -16.98 -16.47 5.67
N THR A 251 -17.37 -17.00 6.83
CA THR A 251 -18.77 -17.16 7.22
C THR A 251 -19.03 -16.43 8.55
N PRO A 252 -20.29 -16.08 8.87
CA PRO A 252 -20.61 -15.64 10.22
C PRO A 252 -20.19 -16.66 11.27
N LEU A 253 -19.73 -16.18 12.43
CA LEU A 253 -19.58 -17.09 13.59
C LEU A 253 -20.93 -17.73 13.89
N GLN A 254 -20.98 -19.05 14.03
CA GLN A 254 -22.17 -19.71 14.57
C GLN A 254 -22.22 -19.37 16.05
N GLU A 255 -23.27 -18.73 16.50
CA GLU A 255 -23.57 -18.65 17.93
C GLU A 255 -23.85 -20.09 18.37
N ASP A 256 -23.04 -20.60 19.31
CA ASP A 256 -23.34 -21.85 20.00
C ASP A 256 -24.70 -21.69 20.68
N THR A 257 -25.70 -22.39 20.13
CA THR A 257 -27.08 -22.45 20.67
C THR A 257 -27.12 -23.34 21.90
#